data_857973e05de743dbecf1c6c011f65108
#
_entry.id   857973e05de743dbecf1c6c011f65108
#
_cell.length_a   1.000
_cell.length_b   1.000
_cell.length_c   1.000
_cell.angle_alpha   90.00
_cell.angle_beta   90.00
_cell.angle_gamma   90.00
#
_symmetry.space_group_name_H-M   'P 1'
#
loop_
_entity.id
_entity.type
_entity.pdbx_description
1 polymer ?
#
loop_
_entity_poly.entity_id
_entity_poly.type
_entity_poly.pdbx_seq_one_letter_code
_entity_poly.pdbx_strand_id
1 'polypeptide(L)'
;MNLKQRMMAVAVAAALGFAGSAMALTKAEMKTEKDRISAEFKAAKDKCKDMKGNAKDICMAEAKGANKVAKAELEARDKDTDKNRANVQKAKAEAEYDVAKEKCDDQSGSAKTACKKDAKAAYKAAKANAKVAATK
;
A
#
# COMPACT_ATOMS: atom_id res chain seq x y z
N MET A 1 11.69 27.26 -24.16
CA MET A 1 12.90 26.49 -23.77
C MET A 1 12.49 25.41 -22.77
N ASN A 2 12.79 24.23 -23.13
CA ASN A 2 12.35 22.93 -22.60
C ASN A 2 12.55 22.69 -21.10
N LEU A 3 11.46 22.60 -20.34
CA LEU A 3 11.49 21.99 -19.02
C LEU A 3 11.16 20.49 -19.16
N LYS A 4 12.08 19.79 -19.80
CA LYS A 4 12.02 18.33 -19.93
C LYS A 4 12.47 17.68 -18.63
N GLN A 5 11.55 16.90 -18.05
CA GLN A 5 11.81 15.60 -17.44
C GLN A 5 12.99 15.49 -16.45
N ARG A 6 12.67 15.51 -15.18
CA ARG A 6 13.39 14.69 -14.21
C ARG A 6 12.40 13.77 -13.49
N MET A 7 11.95 12.77 -14.23
CA MET A 7 11.48 11.53 -13.60
C MET A 7 12.72 10.85 -13.01
N MET A 8 12.91 10.95 -11.72
CA MET A 8 13.82 10.05 -11.01
C MET A 8 13.13 8.69 -10.93
N ALA A 9 13.47 7.84 -11.87
CA ALA A 9 13.26 6.41 -11.75
C ALA A 9 14.11 5.91 -10.60
N VAL A 10 13.48 5.63 -9.47
CA VAL A 10 14.10 4.80 -8.43
C VAL A 10 14.01 3.37 -8.93
N ALA A 11 15.03 2.95 -9.66
CA ALA A 11 15.26 1.55 -9.99
C ALA A 11 15.68 0.84 -8.69
N VAL A 12 14.74 0.22 -8.00
CA VAL A 12 15.07 -0.79 -6.99
C VAL A 12 15.34 -2.09 -7.74
N ALA A 13 16.56 -2.24 -8.20
CA ALA A 13 17.09 -3.52 -8.65
C ALA A 13 17.55 -4.30 -7.41
N ALA A 14 16.69 -5.11 -6.85
CA ALA A 14 17.04 -6.19 -5.94
C ALA A 14 16.60 -7.51 -6.58
N ALA A 15 17.28 -7.90 -7.65
CA ALA A 15 17.25 -9.26 -8.14
C ALA A 15 18.22 -10.08 -7.28
N LEU A 16 17.74 -10.64 -6.19
CA LEU A 16 18.34 -11.83 -5.59
C LEU A 16 17.37 -12.98 -5.83
N GLY A 17 17.67 -13.76 -6.85
CA GLY A 17 17.02 -15.01 -7.13
C GLY A 17 17.20 -15.95 -5.94
N PHE A 18 16.15 -16.10 -5.14
CA PHE A 18 15.96 -17.26 -4.29
C PHE A 18 14.92 -18.16 -4.96
N ALA A 19 15.41 -19.06 -5.78
CA ALA A 19 14.69 -20.31 -6.03
C ALA A 19 14.73 -21.10 -4.71
N GLY A 20 13.81 -20.81 -3.81
CA GLY A 20 13.67 -21.48 -2.53
C GLY A 20 12.21 -21.85 -2.36
N SER A 21 11.98 -23.14 -2.14
CA SER A 21 10.72 -23.73 -1.67
C SER A 21 9.96 -22.76 -0.77
N ALA A 22 8.64 -22.71 -0.93
CA ALA A 22 7.75 -21.94 -0.06
C ALA A 22 7.76 -22.53 1.35
N MET A 23 8.85 -22.30 2.09
CA MET A 23 8.94 -22.65 3.50
C MET A 23 8.39 -21.47 4.31
N ALA A 24 7.53 -21.79 5.28
CA ALA A 24 7.07 -20.83 6.27
C ALA A 24 8.27 -20.13 6.93
N LEU A 25 8.14 -18.84 7.19
CA LEU A 25 9.19 -18.06 7.85
C LEU A 25 9.43 -18.58 9.27
N THR A 26 10.69 -18.65 9.67
CA THR A 26 11.03 -18.91 11.08
C THR A 26 10.55 -17.75 11.97
N LYS A 27 10.38 -18.03 13.27
CA LYS A 27 10.02 -16.97 14.24
C LYS A 27 11.02 -15.81 14.24
N ALA A 28 12.30 -16.09 14.03
CA ALA A 28 13.34 -15.07 13.97
C ALA A 28 13.21 -14.20 12.71
N GLU A 29 13.01 -14.81 11.55
CA GLU A 29 12.78 -14.09 10.29
C GLU A 29 11.50 -13.25 10.35
N MET A 30 10.42 -13.82 10.89
CA MET A 30 9.16 -13.11 11.10
C MET A 30 9.34 -11.86 11.98
N LYS A 31 10.13 -11.98 13.05
CA LYS A 31 10.43 -10.84 13.94
C LYS A 31 11.24 -9.78 13.20
N THR A 32 12.30 -10.18 12.51
CA THR A 32 13.15 -9.27 11.75
C THR A 32 12.34 -8.49 10.69
N GLU A 33 11.48 -9.17 9.95
CA GLU A 33 10.63 -8.52 8.95
C GLU A 33 9.61 -7.56 9.57
N LYS A 34 9.01 -7.92 10.71
CA LYS A 34 8.12 -7.01 11.46
C LYS A 34 8.84 -5.76 11.96
N ASP A 35 10.05 -5.92 12.47
CA ASP A 35 10.86 -4.81 12.94
C ASP A 35 11.26 -3.89 11.76
N ARG A 36 11.62 -4.47 10.60
CA ARG A 36 11.88 -3.74 9.36
C ARG A 36 10.66 -2.94 8.90
N ILE A 37 9.50 -3.57 8.79
CA ILE A 37 8.24 -2.91 8.39
C ILE A 37 7.91 -1.76 9.34
N SER A 38 8.13 -1.94 10.64
CA SER A 38 7.88 -0.89 11.64
C SER A 38 8.85 0.29 11.50
N ALA A 39 10.12 0.01 11.23
CA ALA A 39 11.15 1.04 10.99
C ALA A 39 10.86 1.83 9.69
N GLU A 40 10.49 1.14 8.61
CA GLU A 40 10.11 1.77 7.34
C GLU A 40 8.87 2.66 7.50
N PHE A 41 7.87 2.19 8.25
CA PHE A 41 6.69 2.99 8.54
C PHE A 41 7.01 4.25 9.33
N LYS A 42 7.88 4.14 10.34
CA LYS A 42 8.35 5.29 11.11
C LYS A 42 9.08 6.28 10.20
N ALA A 43 10.01 5.80 9.40
CA ALA A 43 10.74 6.65 8.46
C ALA A 43 9.82 7.33 7.43
N ALA A 44 8.82 6.61 6.91
CA ALA A 44 7.83 7.18 6.00
C ALA A 44 6.99 8.28 6.67
N LYS A 45 6.56 8.06 7.91
CA LYS A 45 5.84 9.10 8.68
C LYS A 45 6.71 10.31 8.98
N ASP A 46 7.99 10.10 9.27
CA ASP A 46 8.92 11.19 9.57
C ASP A 46 9.08 12.12 8.35
N LYS A 47 9.10 11.58 7.14
CA LYS A 47 9.09 12.38 5.89
C LYS A 47 7.85 13.26 5.74
N CYS A 48 6.71 12.87 6.32
CA CYS A 48 5.47 13.63 6.24
C CYS A 48 5.38 14.76 7.29
N LYS A 49 6.26 14.79 8.30
CA LYS A 49 6.14 15.71 9.45
C LYS A 49 6.22 17.18 9.05
N ASP A 50 7.11 17.49 8.10
CA ASP A 50 7.35 18.86 7.66
C ASP A 50 6.35 19.33 6.60
N MET A 51 5.50 18.42 6.10
CA MET A 51 4.44 18.73 5.16
C MET A 51 3.25 19.37 5.89
N LYS A 52 2.44 20.15 5.15
CA LYS A 52 1.27 20.86 5.69
C LYS A 52 0.04 20.57 4.83
N GLY A 53 -1.14 20.80 5.45
CA GLY A 53 -2.42 20.66 4.75
C GLY A 53 -2.62 19.28 4.13
N ASN A 54 -3.38 19.23 3.06
CA ASN A 54 -3.74 17.96 2.41
C ASN A 54 -2.54 17.15 1.89
N ALA A 55 -1.44 17.82 1.51
CA ALA A 55 -0.20 17.11 1.14
C ALA A 55 0.33 16.23 2.28
N LYS A 56 0.22 16.70 3.54
CA LYS A 56 0.55 15.88 4.72
C LYS A 56 -0.40 14.70 4.89
N ASP A 57 -1.69 14.93 4.70
CA ASP A 57 -2.71 13.88 4.86
C ASP A 57 -2.54 12.78 3.80
N ILE A 58 -2.29 13.15 2.56
CA ILE A 58 -1.93 12.22 1.47
C ILE A 58 -0.67 11.42 1.85
N CYS A 59 0.42 12.09 2.24
CA CYS A 59 1.66 11.44 2.64
C CYS A 59 1.44 10.44 3.78
N MET A 60 0.66 10.82 4.79
CA MET A 60 0.32 9.96 5.93
C MET A 60 -0.56 8.77 5.52
N ALA A 61 -1.49 8.96 4.57
CA ALA A 61 -2.31 7.89 4.03
C ALA A 61 -1.44 6.89 3.25
N GLU A 62 -0.50 7.37 2.44
CA GLU A 62 0.47 6.53 1.72
C GLU A 62 1.34 5.72 2.69
N ALA A 63 1.91 6.36 3.72
CA ALA A 63 2.72 5.66 4.73
C ALA A 63 1.93 4.57 5.47
N LYS A 64 0.70 4.87 5.88
CA LYS A 64 -0.19 3.90 6.54
C LYS A 64 -0.59 2.76 5.61
N GLY A 65 -0.91 3.08 4.37
CA GLY A 65 -1.27 2.11 3.34
C GLY A 65 -0.11 1.14 3.07
N ALA A 66 1.10 1.65 2.85
CA ALA A 66 2.30 0.85 2.63
C ALA A 66 2.57 -0.10 3.81
N ASN A 67 2.46 0.39 5.06
CA ASN A 67 2.62 -0.45 6.25
C ASN A 67 1.56 -1.57 6.34
N LYS A 68 0.30 -1.25 6.00
CA LYS A 68 -0.79 -2.24 5.99
C LYS A 68 -0.53 -3.33 4.95
N VAL A 69 -0.13 -2.94 3.73
CA VAL A 69 0.18 -3.87 2.65
C VAL A 69 1.38 -4.74 3.02
N ALA A 70 2.47 -4.15 3.50
CA ALA A 70 3.67 -4.89 3.89
C ALA A 70 3.39 -5.96 4.98
N LYS A 71 2.52 -5.65 5.94
CA LYS A 71 2.10 -6.62 6.96
C LYS A 71 1.29 -7.77 6.37
N ALA A 72 0.35 -7.48 5.47
CA ALA A 72 -0.45 -8.51 4.80
C ALA A 72 0.43 -9.40 3.90
N GLU A 73 1.40 -8.81 3.19
CA GLU A 73 2.36 -9.54 2.37
C GLU A 73 3.28 -10.44 3.23
N LEU A 74 3.70 -9.96 4.40
CA LEU A 74 4.47 -10.77 5.34
C LEU A 74 3.67 -11.99 5.83
N GLU A 75 2.39 -11.81 6.18
CA GLU A 75 1.51 -12.91 6.56
C GLU A 75 1.29 -13.91 5.42
N ALA A 76 1.16 -13.43 4.19
CA ALA A 76 1.03 -14.28 3.01
C ALA A 76 2.33 -15.05 2.70
N ARG A 77 3.50 -14.48 2.99
CA ARG A 77 4.80 -15.16 2.88
C ARG A 77 4.98 -16.24 3.95
N ASP A 78 4.52 -15.97 5.19
CA ASP A 78 4.56 -16.95 6.28
C ASP A 78 3.59 -18.12 6.05
N LYS A 79 2.40 -17.80 5.60
CA LYS A 79 1.33 -18.76 5.32
C LYS A 79 0.69 -18.44 3.97
N ASP A 80 1.17 -19.10 2.92
CA ASP A 80 0.64 -18.91 1.57
C ASP A 80 -0.71 -19.65 1.43
N THR A 81 -1.78 -18.95 1.82
CA THR A 81 -3.16 -19.40 1.68
C THR A 81 -3.94 -18.45 0.78
N ASP A 82 -5.01 -18.94 0.15
CA ASP A 82 -5.92 -18.11 -0.63
C ASP A 82 -6.46 -16.93 0.20
N LYS A 83 -6.77 -17.19 1.47
CA LYS A 83 -7.20 -16.16 2.42
C LYS A 83 -6.16 -15.07 2.61
N ASN A 84 -4.88 -15.43 2.79
CA ASN A 84 -3.83 -14.44 3.00
C ASN A 84 -3.50 -13.69 1.72
N ARG A 85 -3.51 -14.36 0.56
CA ARG A 85 -3.42 -13.70 -0.76
C ARG A 85 -4.55 -12.70 -0.97
N ALA A 86 -5.79 -13.08 -0.64
CA ALA A 86 -6.94 -12.17 -0.69
C ALA A 86 -6.81 -11.01 0.29
N ASN A 87 -6.25 -11.22 1.48
CA ASN A 87 -5.97 -10.15 2.45
C ASN A 87 -4.95 -9.14 1.91
N VAL A 88 -3.94 -9.58 1.15
CA VAL A 88 -3.01 -8.67 0.45
C VAL A 88 -3.76 -7.78 -0.54
N GLN A 89 -4.61 -8.36 -1.40
CA GLN A 89 -5.39 -7.59 -2.35
C GLN A 89 -6.34 -6.60 -1.67
N LYS A 90 -6.97 -7.03 -0.58
CA LYS A 90 -7.83 -6.17 0.24
C LYS A 90 -7.03 -5.02 0.86
N ALA A 91 -5.85 -5.28 1.40
CA ALA A 91 -4.98 -4.26 2.00
C ALA A 91 -4.53 -3.23 0.95
N LYS A 92 -4.21 -3.67 -0.27
CA LYS A 92 -3.88 -2.79 -1.41
C LYS A 92 -5.08 -1.90 -1.77
N ALA A 93 -6.27 -2.49 -1.93
CA ALA A 93 -7.48 -1.73 -2.23
C ALA A 93 -7.83 -0.69 -1.16
N GLU A 94 -7.64 -1.02 0.11
CA GLU A 94 -7.84 -0.08 1.23
C GLU A 94 -6.82 1.05 1.21
N ALA A 95 -5.55 0.75 0.96
CA ALA A 95 -4.48 1.74 0.86
C ALA A 95 -4.74 2.74 -0.28
N GLU A 96 -5.09 2.24 -1.45
CA GLU A 96 -5.45 3.07 -2.62
C GLU A 96 -6.67 3.95 -2.34
N TYR A 97 -7.70 3.40 -1.69
CA TYR A 97 -8.89 4.14 -1.34
C TYR A 97 -8.61 5.27 -0.34
N ASP A 98 -7.81 5.00 0.69
CA ASP A 98 -7.45 6.01 1.69
C ASP A 98 -6.67 7.16 1.06
N VAL A 99 -5.72 6.87 0.19
CA VAL A 99 -4.98 7.89 -0.57
C VAL A 99 -5.89 8.66 -1.54
N ALA A 100 -6.76 7.96 -2.26
CA ALA A 100 -7.70 8.57 -3.20
C ALA A 100 -8.66 9.54 -2.49
N LYS A 101 -9.13 9.20 -1.30
CA LYS A 101 -9.97 10.09 -0.48
C LYS A 101 -9.27 11.39 -0.14
N GLU A 102 -8.02 11.31 0.32
CA GLU A 102 -7.26 12.51 0.66
C GLU A 102 -6.99 13.36 -0.58
N LYS A 103 -6.68 12.74 -1.73
CA LYS A 103 -6.52 13.46 -3.01
C LYS A 103 -7.82 14.15 -3.45
N CYS A 104 -9.00 13.54 -3.18
CA CYS A 104 -10.28 14.18 -3.47
C CYS A 104 -10.53 15.42 -2.60
N ASP A 105 -9.87 15.53 -1.46
CA ASP A 105 -10.05 16.69 -0.56
C ASP A 105 -9.39 17.98 -1.10
N ASP A 106 -8.50 17.87 -2.10
CA ASP A 106 -8.00 19.02 -2.86
C ASP A 106 -9.06 19.65 -3.80
N GLN A 107 -10.14 18.92 -4.05
CA GLN A 107 -11.24 19.39 -4.88
C GLN A 107 -12.32 20.04 -4.02
N SER A 108 -13.23 20.78 -4.66
CA SER A 108 -14.36 21.46 -4.00
C SER A 108 -15.69 21.12 -4.66
N GLY A 109 -16.79 21.38 -3.95
CA GLY A 109 -18.14 21.27 -4.46
C GLY A 109 -18.50 19.88 -5.02
N SER A 110 -19.17 19.87 -6.17
CA SER A 110 -19.61 18.65 -6.83
C SER A 110 -18.46 17.76 -7.31
N ALA A 111 -17.33 18.35 -7.70
CA ALA A 111 -16.14 17.62 -8.13
C ALA A 111 -15.57 16.75 -6.99
N LYS A 112 -15.48 17.28 -5.77
CA LYS A 112 -15.06 16.53 -4.58
C LYS A 112 -16.01 15.38 -4.28
N THR A 113 -17.31 15.62 -4.38
CA THR A 113 -18.33 14.58 -4.14
C THR A 113 -18.25 13.47 -5.17
N ALA A 114 -18.10 13.81 -6.46
CA ALA A 114 -17.92 12.84 -7.54
C ALA A 114 -16.64 12.01 -7.34
N CYS A 115 -15.50 12.68 -7.09
CA CYS A 115 -14.23 12.02 -6.82
C CYS A 115 -14.33 10.98 -5.69
N LYS A 116 -14.92 11.34 -4.54
CA LYS A 116 -15.11 10.42 -3.41
C LYS A 116 -16.04 9.24 -3.75
N LYS A 117 -17.07 9.48 -4.57
CA LYS A 117 -17.96 8.44 -5.05
C LYS A 117 -17.22 7.43 -5.95
N ASP A 118 -16.40 7.93 -6.86
CA ASP A 118 -15.62 7.11 -7.78
C ASP A 118 -14.56 6.30 -7.02
N ALA A 119 -13.83 6.91 -6.09
CA ALA A 119 -12.89 6.22 -5.22
C ALA A 119 -13.55 5.08 -4.43
N LYS A 120 -14.76 5.33 -3.89
CA LYS A 120 -15.53 4.31 -3.18
C LYS A 120 -16.02 3.18 -4.10
N ALA A 121 -16.41 3.50 -5.33
CA ALA A 121 -16.81 2.49 -6.31
C ALA A 121 -15.64 1.59 -6.70
N ALA A 122 -14.47 2.18 -6.99
CA ALA A 122 -13.23 1.44 -7.27
C ALA A 122 -12.84 0.51 -6.12
N TYR A 123 -12.89 1.01 -4.89
CA TYR A 123 -12.62 0.20 -3.69
C TYR A 123 -13.57 -1.00 -3.55
N LYS A 124 -14.87 -0.79 -3.77
CA LYS A 124 -15.86 -1.89 -3.72
C LYS A 124 -15.57 -2.96 -4.76
N ALA A 125 -15.25 -2.55 -5.99
CA ALA A 125 -14.90 -3.46 -7.08
C ALA A 125 -13.63 -4.26 -6.75
N ALA A 126 -12.58 -3.60 -6.27
CA ALA A 126 -11.33 -4.25 -5.87
C ALA A 126 -11.53 -5.26 -4.72
N LYS A 127 -12.38 -4.93 -3.74
CA LYS A 127 -12.75 -5.88 -2.66
C LYS A 127 -13.54 -7.09 -3.17
N ALA A 128 -14.43 -6.89 -4.13
CA ALA A 128 -15.17 -8.01 -4.72
C ALA A 128 -14.22 -8.96 -5.45
N ASN A 129 -13.29 -8.42 -6.23
CA ASN A 129 -12.26 -9.20 -6.93
C ASN A 129 -11.36 -9.96 -5.95
N ALA A 130 -10.96 -9.35 -4.83
CA ALA A 130 -10.18 -10.01 -3.80
C ALA A 130 -10.91 -11.21 -3.17
N LYS A 131 -12.24 -11.13 -2.99
CA LYS A 131 -13.04 -12.26 -2.50
C LYS A 131 -13.08 -13.41 -3.50
N VAL A 132 -13.27 -13.12 -4.78
CA VAL A 132 -13.30 -14.17 -5.83
C VAL A 132 -11.96 -14.88 -5.90
N ALA A 133 -10.86 -14.19 -5.75
CA ALA A 133 -9.52 -14.79 -5.72
C ALA A 133 -9.29 -15.74 -4.51
N ALA A 134 -10.04 -15.54 -3.42
CA ALA A 134 -9.96 -16.39 -2.22
C ALA A 134 -10.78 -17.69 -2.31
N THR A 135 -11.62 -17.85 -3.33
CA THR A 135 -12.54 -18.98 -3.47
C THR A 135 -12.16 -19.95 -4.60
N LYS A 136 -11.00 -19.76 -5.22
CA LYS A 136 -10.40 -20.65 -6.22
C LYS A 136 -9.32 -21.54 -5.63
#